data_097672c53736374ea6b5a1d052101ac8
#
_entry.id   097672c53736374ea6b5a1d052101ac8
#
_cell.length_a   1.000
_cell.length_b   1.000
_cell.length_c   1.000
_cell.angle_alpha   90.00
_cell.angle_beta   90.00
_cell.angle_gamma   90.00
#
_symmetry.space_group_name_H-M   'P 1'
#
loop_
_entity.id
_entity.type
_entity.pdbx_description
1 polymer ?
#
loop_
_entity_poly.entity_id
_entity_poly.type
_entity_poly.pdbx_seq_one_letter_code
_entity_poly.pdbx_strand_id
1 'polypeptide(L)'
;MNEQEIIKRRDILLESFSDDIFDVLDSMGYPNQCMDINIVPLRDDMKVAGPAFTYWGMREPRYDAALPPRPDFDDHALFDRITKHCVIVINAEKDDCIGQWGEMMSYGAKAAGVV
;
A
#
# COMPACT_ATOMS: atom_id res chain seq x y z
N MET A 1 -9.86 -7.81 -13.25
CA MET A 1 -9.98 -6.44 -13.80
C MET A 1 -8.81 -6.24 -14.76
N ASN A 2 -9.04 -5.70 -15.94
CA ASN A 2 -7.95 -5.40 -16.88
C ASN A 2 -7.29 -4.04 -16.57
N GLU A 3 -6.12 -3.77 -17.14
CA GLU A 3 -5.35 -2.55 -16.88
C GLU A 3 -6.11 -1.27 -17.23
N GLN A 4 -6.84 -1.24 -18.33
CA GLN A 4 -7.63 -0.08 -18.74
C GLN A 4 -8.77 0.23 -17.76
N GLU A 5 -9.40 -0.78 -17.20
CA GLU A 5 -10.45 -0.60 -16.20
C GLU A 5 -9.87 -0.08 -14.87
N ILE A 6 -8.67 -0.52 -14.48
CA ILE A 6 -7.97 -0.01 -13.32
C ILE A 6 -7.67 1.48 -13.50
N ILE A 7 -7.09 1.87 -14.62
CA ILE A 7 -6.77 3.27 -14.93
C ILE A 7 -8.02 4.13 -14.90
N LYS A 8 -9.09 3.71 -15.57
CA LYS A 8 -10.35 4.44 -15.60
C LYS A 8 -10.92 4.70 -14.21
N ARG A 9 -10.96 3.67 -13.36
CA ARG A 9 -11.47 3.80 -11.98
C ARG A 9 -10.58 4.69 -11.12
N ARG A 10 -9.26 4.54 -11.25
CA ARG A 10 -8.29 5.38 -10.57
C ARG A 10 -8.53 6.86 -10.91
N ASP A 11 -8.66 7.18 -12.19
CA ASP A 11 -8.79 8.56 -12.64
C ASP A 11 -10.10 9.18 -12.10
N ILE A 12 -11.20 8.45 -12.11
CA ILE A 12 -12.46 8.87 -11.48
C ILE A 12 -12.28 9.17 -9.99
N LEU A 13 -11.62 8.25 -9.25
CA LEU A 13 -11.39 8.41 -7.81
C LEU A 13 -10.48 9.60 -7.49
N LEU A 14 -9.45 9.87 -8.32
CA LEU A 14 -8.55 10.99 -8.14
C LEU A 14 -9.23 12.35 -8.39
N GLU A 15 -10.24 12.39 -9.24
CA GLU A 15 -11.05 13.59 -9.51
C GLU A 15 -12.16 13.83 -8.48
N SER A 16 -12.55 12.78 -7.74
CA SER A 16 -13.62 12.85 -6.74
C SER A 16 -13.13 13.40 -5.40
N PHE A 17 -14.04 13.91 -4.58
CA PHE A 17 -13.79 14.22 -3.18
C PHE A 17 -13.98 12.96 -2.32
N SER A 18 -13.27 12.89 -1.20
CA SER A 18 -13.29 11.72 -0.32
C SER A 18 -14.65 11.50 0.33
N ASP A 19 -15.35 12.57 0.67
CA ASP A 19 -16.69 12.57 1.24
C ASP A 19 -17.74 12.05 0.24
N ASP A 20 -17.67 12.47 -1.02
CA ASP A 20 -18.56 11.95 -2.09
C ASP A 20 -18.36 10.43 -2.27
N ILE A 21 -17.09 9.96 -2.23
CA ILE A 21 -16.78 8.53 -2.33
C ILE A 21 -17.35 7.78 -1.13
N PHE A 22 -17.23 8.34 0.07
CA PHE A 22 -17.79 7.76 1.28
C PHE A 22 -19.31 7.62 1.19
N ASP A 23 -20.02 8.66 0.81
CA ASP A 23 -21.49 8.67 0.67
C ASP A 23 -21.99 7.66 -0.36
N VAL A 24 -21.29 7.54 -1.49
CA VAL A 24 -21.60 6.52 -2.50
C VAL A 24 -21.40 5.11 -1.94
N LEU A 25 -20.31 4.84 -1.26
CA LEU A 25 -20.03 3.54 -0.65
C LEU A 25 -21.07 3.19 0.41
N ASP A 26 -21.46 4.14 1.25
CA ASP A 26 -22.50 3.95 2.25
C ASP A 26 -23.84 3.60 1.61
N SER A 27 -24.23 4.32 0.57
CA SER A 27 -25.46 4.05 -0.21
C SER A 27 -25.45 2.66 -0.88
N MET A 28 -24.28 2.13 -1.20
CA MET A 28 -24.08 0.78 -1.74
C MET A 28 -24.07 -0.31 -0.66
N GLY A 29 -24.19 0.05 0.62
CA GLY A 29 -24.18 -0.89 1.74
C GLY A 29 -22.77 -1.22 2.25
N TYR A 30 -21.78 -0.38 1.97
CA TYR A 30 -20.42 -0.47 2.50
C TYR A 30 -20.14 0.68 3.48
N PRO A 31 -20.69 0.67 4.71
CA PRO A 31 -20.48 1.72 5.68
C PRO A 31 -19.05 1.70 6.24
N ASN A 32 -18.63 2.82 6.81
CA ASN A 32 -17.34 2.95 7.51
C ASN A 32 -16.10 2.66 6.66
N GLN A 33 -16.11 3.05 5.40
CA GLN A 33 -14.99 2.86 4.47
C GLN A 33 -13.96 3.98 4.54
N CYS A 34 -13.62 4.45 5.75
CA CYS A 34 -12.55 5.40 6.00
C CYS A 34 -11.38 4.72 6.71
N MET A 35 -10.18 5.14 6.36
CA MET A 35 -8.98 4.77 7.10
C MET A 35 -8.91 5.54 8.43
N ASP A 36 -8.03 5.08 9.34
CA ASP A 36 -7.75 5.76 10.60
C ASP A 36 -7.32 7.22 10.34
N ILE A 37 -7.79 8.14 11.19
CA ILE A 37 -7.49 9.58 11.09
C ILE A 37 -5.99 9.90 11.17
N ASN A 38 -5.18 8.99 11.70
CA ASN A 38 -3.73 9.17 11.77
C ASN A 38 -3.02 8.84 10.42
N ILE A 39 -3.73 8.28 9.46
CA ILE A 39 -3.19 8.08 8.11
C ILE A 39 -3.41 9.36 7.33
N VAL A 40 -2.38 10.18 7.31
CA VAL A 40 -2.41 11.51 6.68
C VAL A 40 -1.40 11.58 5.52
N PRO A 41 -1.65 12.38 4.50
CA PRO A 41 -0.69 12.58 3.41
C PRO A 41 0.57 13.31 3.93
N LEU A 42 1.72 13.03 3.34
CA LEU A 42 2.97 13.76 3.65
C LEU A 42 2.93 15.23 3.21
N ARG A 43 2.11 15.55 2.24
CA ARG A 43 1.84 16.92 1.76
C ARG A 43 0.36 17.03 1.43
N ASP A 44 -0.21 18.19 1.66
CA ASP A 44 -1.65 18.46 1.50
C ASP A 44 -2.18 18.26 0.06
N ASP A 45 -1.28 18.33 -0.92
CA ASP A 45 -1.61 18.17 -2.34
C ASP A 45 -1.61 16.69 -2.80
N MET A 46 -1.20 15.76 -1.93
CA MET A 46 -1.10 14.34 -2.32
C MET A 46 -2.45 13.67 -2.33
N LYS A 47 -2.75 13.05 -3.47
CA LYS A 47 -3.86 12.10 -3.63
C LYS A 47 -3.33 10.81 -4.23
N VAL A 48 -3.86 9.69 -3.80
CA VAL A 48 -3.53 8.38 -4.35
C VAL A 48 -4.80 7.53 -4.47
N ALA A 49 -4.93 6.81 -5.56
CA ALA A 49 -6.00 5.83 -5.77
C ALA A 49 -5.49 4.65 -6.60
N GLY A 50 -5.93 3.46 -6.27
CA GLY A 50 -5.56 2.24 -6.98
C GLY A 50 -5.95 0.99 -6.20
N PRO A 51 -5.88 -0.19 -6.82
CA PRO A 51 -6.05 -1.45 -6.11
C PRO A 51 -5.02 -1.57 -4.98
N ALA A 52 -5.45 -1.99 -3.81
CA ALA A 52 -4.54 -2.18 -2.68
C ALA A 52 -3.67 -3.43 -2.92
N PHE A 53 -2.35 -3.26 -2.83
CA PHE A 53 -1.40 -4.34 -2.65
C PHE A 53 -0.98 -4.34 -1.19
N THR A 54 -1.52 -5.27 -0.42
CA THR A 54 -1.30 -5.31 1.02
C THR A 54 -0.16 -6.24 1.36
N TYR A 55 0.73 -5.79 2.26
CA TYR A 55 1.66 -6.70 2.89
C TYR A 55 1.77 -6.42 4.39
N TRP A 56 2.18 -7.43 5.10
CA TRP A 56 2.32 -7.39 6.54
C TRP A 56 3.77 -7.61 6.94
N GLY A 57 4.35 -6.62 7.61
CA GLY A 57 5.66 -6.70 8.23
C GLY A 57 5.52 -6.86 9.73
N MET A 58 6.33 -7.70 10.31
CA MET A 58 6.41 -7.87 11.76
C MET A 58 7.84 -7.93 12.21
N ARG A 59 8.09 -7.58 13.48
CA ARG A 59 9.40 -7.79 14.09
C ARG A 59 9.71 -9.28 14.10
N GLU A 60 10.93 -9.64 13.68
CA GLU A 60 11.41 -11.01 13.84
C GLU A 60 11.60 -11.30 15.34
N PRO A 61 10.78 -12.15 15.95
CA PRO A 61 10.85 -12.39 17.41
C PRO A 61 12.12 -13.14 17.83
N ARG A 62 12.82 -13.72 16.87
CA ARG A 62 14.04 -14.48 17.07
C ARG A 62 15.25 -13.78 16.47
N TYR A 63 15.25 -12.44 16.46
CA TYR A 63 16.40 -11.70 15.97
C TYR A 63 17.60 -11.97 16.87
N ASP A 64 18.33 -13.03 16.54
CA ASP A 64 19.61 -13.39 17.09
C ASP A 64 20.62 -13.39 15.93
N ALA A 65 21.65 -12.57 16.05
CA ALA A 65 22.72 -12.49 15.05
C ALA A 65 23.45 -13.84 14.81
N ALA A 66 23.25 -14.83 15.69
CA ALA A 66 23.77 -16.18 15.57
C ALA A 66 22.91 -17.10 14.69
N LEU A 67 21.68 -16.69 14.32
CA LEU A 67 20.85 -17.51 13.46
C LEU A 67 21.29 -17.36 12.00
N PRO A 68 21.32 -18.48 11.24
CA PRO A 68 21.64 -18.41 9.82
C PRO A 68 20.57 -17.56 9.09
N PRO A 69 20.96 -16.86 7.99
CA PRO A 69 20.01 -16.16 7.15
C PRO A 69 18.89 -17.09 6.70
N ARG A 70 17.66 -16.58 6.57
CA ARG A 70 16.57 -17.39 5.99
C ARG A 70 16.92 -17.70 4.54
N PRO A 71 17.02 -18.97 4.15
CA PRO A 71 17.45 -19.33 2.79
C PRO A 71 16.45 -18.94 1.70
N ASP A 72 15.23 -18.63 2.07
CA ASP A 72 14.08 -18.35 1.19
C ASP A 72 13.67 -16.87 1.21
N PHE A 73 14.42 -16.03 1.90
CA PHE A 73 14.13 -14.60 1.94
C PHE A 73 14.72 -13.93 0.69
N ASP A 74 13.86 -13.60 -0.23
CA ASP A 74 14.18 -12.85 -1.43
C ASP A 74 13.55 -11.45 -1.34
N ASP A 75 14.39 -10.45 -1.12
CA ASP A 75 13.98 -9.03 -1.07
C ASP A 75 13.29 -8.58 -2.36
N HIS A 76 13.58 -9.23 -3.47
CA HIS A 76 13.01 -8.90 -4.78
C HIS A 76 11.66 -9.55 -5.03
N ALA A 77 11.33 -10.65 -4.34
CA ALA A 77 10.08 -11.38 -4.53
C ALA A 77 8.82 -10.54 -4.26
N LEU A 78 8.94 -9.47 -3.47
CA LEU A 78 7.87 -8.50 -3.26
C LEU A 78 7.50 -7.81 -4.57
N PHE A 79 8.51 -7.31 -5.30
CA PHE A 79 8.32 -6.51 -6.51
C PHE A 79 7.78 -7.35 -7.67
N ASP A 80 8.14 -8.62 -7.74
CA ASP A 80 7.64 -9.57 -8.76
C ASP A 80 6.13 -9.86 -8.61
N ARG A 81 5.58 -9.63 -7.42
CA ARG A 81 4.16 -9.84 -7.12
C ARG A 81 3.30 -8.58 -7.25
N ILE A 82 3.93 -7.43 -7.39
CA ILE A 82 3.23 -6.16 -7.48
C ILE A 82 2.41 -6.07 -8.77
N THR A 83 1.16 -5.70 -8.62
CA THR A 83 0.30 -5.37 -9.74
C THR A 83 0.49 -3.90 -10.12
N LYS A 84 0.62 -3.60 -11.42
CA LYS A 84 0.69 -2.22 -11.90
C LYS A 84 -0.50 -1.39 -11.43
N HIS A 85 -0.26 -0.12 -11.21
CA HIS A 85 -1.25 0.87 -10.74
C HIS A 85 -1.82 0.59 -9.34
N CYS A 86 -1.19 -0.29 -8.55
CA CYS A 86 -1.60 -0.53 -7.19
C CYS A 86 -1.09 0.55 -6.23
N VAL A 87 -1.71 0.61 -5.06
CA VAL A 87 -1.25 1.33 -3.88
C VAL A 87 -0.73 0.32 -2.87
N ILE A 88 0.50 0.47 -2.43
CA ILE A 88 1.08 -0.41 -1.41
C ILE A 88 0.57 0.02 -0.04
N VAL A 89 -0.04 -0.93 0.67
CA VAL A 89 -0.55 -0.74 2.04
C VAL A 89 0.20 -1.68 2.98
N ILE A 90 0.91 -1.10 3.93
CA ILE A 90 1.79 -1.84 4.85
C ILE A 90 1.17 -1.87 6.24
N ASN A 91 0.91 -3.06 6.77
CA ASN A 91 0.64 -3.22 8.19
C ASN A 91 1.95 -3.52 8.93
N ALA A 92 2.43 -2.57 9.71
CA ALA A 92 3.68 -2.65 10.47
C ALA A 92 3.48 -3.09 11.94
N GLU A 93 2.28 -3.56 12.33
CA GLU A 93 1.97 -4.01 13.70
C GLU A 93 2.29 -2.97 14.79
N LYS A 94 2.27 -1.67 14.43
CA LYS A 94 2.69 -0.57 15.31
C LYS A 94 4.16 -0.69 15.77
N ASP A 95 5.00 -1.41 15.04
CA ASP A 95 6.43 -1.46 15.32
C ASP A 95 7.08 -0.14 14.88
N ASP A 96 7.60 0.61 15.85
CA ASP A 96 8.28 1.89 15.67
C ASP A 96 9.81 1.75 15.68
N CYS A 97 10.33 0.54 15.83
CA CYS A 97 11.76 0.27 15.94
C CYS A 97 12.40 -0.17 14.63
N ILE A 98 11.61 -0.62 13.64
CA ILE A 98 12.12 -1.16 12.38
C ILE A 98 11.57 -0.35 11.22
N GLY A 99 12.46 0.08 10.33
CA GLY A 99 12.08 0.71 9.07
C GLY A 99 11.44 -0.32 8.13
N GLN A 100 10.14 -0.20 7.91
CA GLN A 100 9.37 -1.11 7.05
C GLN A 100 9.51 -0.77 5.56
N TRP A 101 9.98 0.43 5.25
CA TRP A 101 10.07 0.94 3.89
C TRP A 101 11.22 1.92 3.72
N GLY A 102 11.91 1.86 2.59
CA GLY A 102 13.04 2.72 2.30
C GLY A 102 13.04 3.27 0.88
N GLU A 103 13.99 4.13 0.59
CA GLU A 103 14.14 4.78 -0.71
C GLU A 103 14.32 3.76 -1.85
N MET A 104 15.17 2.75 -1.67
CA MET A 104 15.39 1.71 -2.66
C MET A 104 14.12 0.93 -2.96
N MET A 105 13.30 0.64 -1.96
CA MET A 105 11.99 0.02 -2.15
C MET A 105 11.05 0.92 -2.94
N SER A 106 11.10 2.24 -2.71
CA SER A 106 10.32 3.21 -3.49
C SER A 106 10.71 3.22 -4.97
N TYR A 107 12.00 3.13 -5.28
CA TYR A 107 12.47 3.00 -6.66
C TYR A 107 12.01 1.68 -7.30
N GLY A 108 12.14 0.56 -6.59
CA GLY A 108 11.68 -0.74 -7.06
C GLY A 108 10.17 -0.75 -7.31
N ALA A 109 9.38 -0.25 -6.37
CA ALA A 109 7.93 -0.14 -6.49
C ALA A 109 7.51 0.73 -7.69
N LYS A 110 8.15 1.89 -7.88
CA LYS A 110 7.92 2.77 -9.02
C LYS A 110 8.26 2.08 -10.34
N ALA A 111 9.38 1.35 -10.41
CA ALA A 111 9.76 0.58 -11.59
C ALA A 111 8.74 -0.54 -11.90
N ALA A 112 8.13 -1.14 -10.88
CA ALA A 112 7.06 -2.13 -11.01
C ALA A 112 5.69 -1.52 -11.38
N GLY A 113 5.57 -0.18 -11.42
CA GLY A 113 4.36 0.53 -11.85
C GLY A 113 3.38 0.84 -10.72
N VAL A 114 3.85 0.92 -9.47
CA VAL A 114 3.07 1.44 -8.33
C VAL A 114 2.80 2.94 -8.53
N VAL A 115 1.64 3.40 -8.10
CA VAL A 115 1.21 4.81 -8.16
C VAL A 115 1.54 5.57 -6.89
#